data_f59966d9a29465818cebbec707054aa3
#
_entry.id   f59966d9a29465818cebbec707054aa3
#
_cell.length_a   1.000
_cell.length_b   1.000
_cell.length_c   1.000
_cell.angle_alpha   90.00
_cell.angle_beta   90.00
_cell.angle_gamma   90.00
#
_symmetry.space_group_name_H-M   'P 1'
#
loop_
_entity.id
_entity.type
_entity.pdbx_description
1 polymer ?
#
loop_
_entity_poly.entity_id
_entity_poly.type
_entity_poly.pdbx_seq_one_letter_code
_entity_poly.pdbx_strand_id
1 'polypeptide(L)'
;TEQKLSRVVLASSNQQLAECMRLWCARLSVVFEWRRRPKQSVHVSLVRRAYQVLPQALQAIIQFIFYFVDRWPLRGAGLKEWRKTNGQVTFFSYLFNLVPDATNEGRFESRYWANLPEVLQKNGCKTNWLHIYLKDPLHSIAGLAAQKINQFNHTGSGEQVHVALDSFLSV
;
A
#
# COMPACT_ATOMS: atom_id res chain seq x y z
N THR A 1 -25.51 -5.23 -26.65
CA THR A 1 -25.78 -6.69 -26.58
C THR A 1 -25.39 -7.13 -25.16
N GLU A 2 -26.38 -7.29 -24.25
CA GLU A 2 -26.19 -7.87 -22.93
C GLU A 2 -25.84 -9.35 -23.11
N GLN A 3 -24.63 -9.73 -22.75
CA GLN A 3 -24.24 -11.14 -22.67
C GLN A 3 -24.92 -11.77 -21.42
N LYS A 4 -25.94 -12.57 -21.66
CA LYS A 4 -26.63 -13.31 -20.61
C LYS A 4 -25.72 -14.42 -20.09
N LEU A 5 -25.24 -14.26 -18.85
CA LEU A 5 -24.38 -15.24 -18.18
C LEU A 5 -25.19 -16.53 -17.96
N SER A 6 -24.79 -17.64 -18.57
CA SER A 6 -25.51 -18.92 -18.48
C SER A 6 -24.92 -19.87 -17.43
N ARG A 7 -23.64 -19.76 -17.12
CA ARG A 7 -22.92 -20.67 -16.22
C ARG A 7 -21.81 -19.97 -15.45
N VAL A 8 -21.64 -20.31 -14.20
CA VAL A 8 -20.52 -19.89 -13.33
C VAL A 8 -19.80 -21.12 -12.81
N VAL A 9 -18.48 -21.18 -12.96
CA VAL A 9 -17.63 -22.25 -12.43
C VAL A 9 -16.72 -21.66 -11.36
N LEU A 10 -16.84 -22.16 -10.12
CA LEU A 10 -15.96 -21.80 -9.02
C LEU A 10 -14.90 -22.88 -8.79
N ALA A 11 -13.64 -22.56 -8.92
CA ALA A 11 -12.52 -23.44 -8.58
C ALA A 11 -11.92 -23.00 -7.23
N SER A 12 -12.36 -23.61 -6.12
CA SER A 12 -11.94 -23.21 -4.77
C SER A 12 -11.97 -24.39 -3.80
N SER A 13 -11.14 -24.32 -2.75
CA SER A 13 -11.20 -25.22 -1.59
C SER A 13 -12.11 -24.71 -0.48
N ASN A 14 -12.64 -23.48 -0.57
CA ASN A 14 -13.48 -22.87 0.44
C ASN A 14 -14.94 -23.24 0.25
N GLN A 15 -15.45 -24.07 1.16
CA GLN A 15 -16.84 -24.55 1.14
C GLN A 15 -17.85 -23.44 1.40
N GLN A 16 -17.55 -22.49 2.30
CA GLN A 16 -18.47 -21.38 2.63
C GLN A 16 -18.65 -20.47 1.42
N LEU A 17 -17.55 -20.17 0.71
CA LEU A 17 -17.62 -19.38 -0.53
C LEU A 17 -18.45 -20.10 -1.60
N ALA A 18 -18.28 -21.42 -1.76
CA ALA A 18 -19.04 -22.20 -2.72
C ALA A 18 -20.53 -22.18 -2.41
N GLU A 19 -20.91 -22.27 -1.13
CA GLU A 19 -22.30 -22.22 -0.69
C GLU A 19 -22.92 -20.83 -0.95
N CYS A 20 -22.22 -19.75 -0.61
CA CYS A 20 -22.67 -18.40 -0.93
C CYS A 20 -22.89 -18.22 -2.44
N MET A 21 -21.92 -18.64 -3.26
CA MET A 21 -22.03 -18.55 -4.71
C MET A 21 -23.17 -19.38 -5.29
N ARG A 22 -23.40 -20.57 -4.73
CA ARG A 22 -24.54 -21.42 -5.12
C ARG A 22 -25.88 -20.73 -4.88
N LEU A 23 -26.06 -20.12 -3.71
CA LEU A 23 -27.27 -19.36 -3.37
C LEU A 23 -27.50 -18.17 -4.29
N TRP A 24 -26.46 -17.43 -4.62
CA TRP A 24 -26.51 -16.31 -5.54
C TRP A 24 -26.87 -16.74 -6.95
N CYS A 25 -26.21 -17.79 -7.47
CA CYS A 25 -26.49 -18.31 -8.81
C CYS A 25 -27.92 -18.87 -8.91
N ALA A 26 -28.44 -19.49 -7.87
CA ALA A 26 -29.83 -19.97 -7.81
C ALA A 26 -30.83 -18.80 -7.93
N ARG A 27 -30.58 -17.66 -7.24
CA ARG A 27 -31.43 -16.46 -7.35
C ARG A 27 -31.42 -15.84 -8.75
N LEU A 28 -30.28 -15.95 -9.44
CA LEU A 28 -30.11 -15.38 -10.78
C LEU A 28 -30.46 -16.38 -11.91
N SER A 29 -30.95 -17.57 -11.56
CA SER A 29 -31.24 -18.66 -12.52
C SER A 29 -30.02 -19.01 -13.40
N VAL A 30 -28.80 -18.94 -12.83
CA VAL A 30 -27.54 -19.27 -13.49
C VAL A 30 -27.04 -20.62 -13.02
N VAL A 31 -26.57 -21.46 -13.94
CA VAL A 31 -26.00 -22.77 -13.59
C VAL A 31 -24.70 -22.59 -12.83
N PHE A 32 -24.60 -23.19 -11.64
CA PHE A 32 -23.40 -23.16 -10.79
C PHE A 32 -22.70 -24.49 -10.76
N GLU A 33 -21.40 -24.51 -11.01
CA GLU A 33 -20.53 -25.67 -10.90
C GLU A 33 -19.38 -25.37 -9.93
N TRP A 34 -19.25 -26.20 -8.88
CA TRP A 34 -18.12 -26.10 -7.96
C TRP A 34 -17.09 -27.17 -8.24
N ARG A 35 -15.88 -26.74 -8.64
CA ARG A 35 -14.71 -27.60 -8.78
C ARG A 35 -13.85 -27.49 -7.53
N ARG A 36 -13.98 -28.46 -6.64
CA ARG A 36 -13.19 -28.48 -5.41
C ARG A 36 -11.71 -28.66 -5.73
N ARG A 37 -10.90 -27.66 -5.43
CA ARG A 37 -9.44 -27.81 -5.46
C ARG A 37 -8.98 -28.44 -4.14
N PRO A 38 -8.04 -29.43 -4.16
CA PRO A 38 -7.45 -29.91 -2.94
C PRO A 38 -6.76 -28.74 -2.24
N LYS A 39 -6.91 -28.64 -0.92
CA LYS A 39 -6.12 -27.68 -0.13
C LYS A 39 -4.66 -27.99 -0.43
N GLN A 40 -3.96 -27.07 -1.09
CA GLN A 40 -2.51 -27.15 -1.16
C GLN A 40 -2.01 -27.21 0.29
N SER A 41 -1.34 -28.29 0.64
CA SER A 41 -0.62 -28.38 1.91
C SER A 41 0.48 -27.33 1.85
N VAL A 42 0.20 -26.15 2.40
CA VAL A 42 1.25 -25.15 2.59
C VAL A 42 2.26 -25.79 3.51
N HIS A 43 3.42 -26.12 3.01
CA HIS A 43 4.57 -26.56 3.81
C HIS A 43 4.86 -25.43 4.80
N VAL A 44 4.25 -25.51 5.98
CA VAL A 44 4.49 -24.55 7.05
C VAL A 44 5.93 -24.77 7.52
N SER A 45 6.80 -23.81 7.24
CA SER A 45 8.19 -23.90 7.66
C SER A 45 8.28 -24.12 9.18
N LEU A 46 9.30 -24.84 9.63
CA LEU A 46 9.56 -25.10 11.05
C LEU A 46 9.58 -23.78 11.86
N VAL A 47 10.15 -22.72 11.26
CA VAL A 47 10.17 -21.37 11.84
C VAL A 47 8.76 -20.85 12.12
N ARG A 48 7.82 -21.02 11.19
CA ARG A 48 6.43 -20.57 11.37
C ARG A 48 5.72 -21.39 12.46
N ARG A 49 6.02 -22.68 12.57
CA ARG A 49 5.47 -23.52 13.67
C ARG A 49 6.02 -23.08 15.02
N ALA A 50 7.35 -22.87 15.13
CA ALA A 50 7.99 -22.36 16.34
C ALA A 50 7.42 -21.00 16.75
N TYR A 51 7.23 -20.09 15.80
CA TYR A 51 6.60 -18.79 16.03
C TYR A 51 5.16 -18.92 16.59
N GLN A 52 4.36 -19.84 16.06
CA GLN A 52 2.95 -20.05 16.49
C GLN A 52 2.83 -20.61 17.91
N VAL A 53 3.88 -21.26 18.44
CA VAL A 53 3.91 -21.80 19.83
C VAL A 53 4.33 -20.73 20.85
N LEU A 54 4.91 -19.62 20.39
CA LEU A 54 5.31 -18.55 21.29
C LEU A 54 4.10 -17.86 21.94
N PRO A 55 4.23 -17.40 23.21
CA PRO A 55 3.23 -16.53 23.83
C PRO A 55 2.95 -15.31 22.98
N GLN A 56 1.70 -14.86 22.95
CA GLN A 56 1.26 -13.72 22.11
C GLN A 56 2.09 -12.46 22.34
N ALA A 57 2.51 -12.18 23.57
CA ALA A 57 3.37 -11.05 23.90
C ALA A 57 4.72 -11.12 23.17
N LEU A 58 5.34 -12.32 23.11
CA LEU A 58 6.60 -12.50 22.38
C LEU A 58 6.40 -12.39 20.87
N GLN A 59 5.29 -12.92 20.34
CA GLN A 59 4.95 -12.73 18.93
C GLN A 59 4.80 -11.24 18.58
N ALA A 60 4.13 -10.47 19.45
CA ALA A 60 3.96 -9.02 19.25
C ALA A 60 5.31 -8.27 19.27
N ILE A 61 6.21 -8.60 20.21
CA ILE A 61 7.54 -8.01 20.27
C ILE A 61 8.35 -8.32 19.02
N ILE A 62 8.34 -9.57 18.55
CA ILE A 62 9.03 -9.97 17.32
C ILE A 62 8.48 -9.21 16.11
N GLN A 63 7.14 -9.10 15.99
CA GLN A 63 6.50 -8.34 14.90
C GLN A 63 6.87 -6.85 14.97
N PHE A 64 6.91 -6.28 16.18
CA PHE A 64 7.32 -4.90 16.37
C PHE A 64 8.76 -4.65 15.93
N ILE A 65 9.68 -5.56 16.30
CA ILE A 65 11.09 -5.47 15.89
C ILE A 65 11.20 -5.55 14.36
N PHE A 66 10.52 -6.52 13.70
CA PHE A 66 10.52 -6.63 12.25
C PHE A 66 9.93 -5.40 11.57
N TYR A 67 8.82 -4.87 12.10
CA TYR A 67 8.23 -3.63 11.60
C TYR A 67 9.23 -2.47 11.68
N PHE A 68 9.90 -2.33 12.81
CA PHE A 68 10.86 -1.27 13.04
C PHE A 68 12.08 -1.38 12.13
N VAL A 69 12.65 -2.57 12.01
CA VAL A 69 13.81 -2.85 11.14
C VAL A 69 13.46 -2.62 9.66
N ASP A 70 12.29 -3.11 9.22
CA ASP A 70 11.84 -2.94 7.83
C ASP A 70 11.64 -1.45 7.46
N ARG A 71 11.21 -0.62 8.42
CA ARG A 71 10.94 0.81 8.19
C ARG A 71 12.08 1.74 8.58
N TRP A 72 13.13 1.22 9.18
CA TRP A 72 14.28 2.01 9.59
C TRP A 72 14.87 2.90 8.49
N PRO A 73 14.97 2.45 7.21
CA PRO A 73 15.47 3.28 6.12
C PRO A 73 14.64 4.53 5.83
N LEU A 74 13.37 4.57 6.26
CA LEU A 74 12.50 5.75 6.11
C LEU A 74 12.76 6.83 7.15
N ARG A 75 13.51 6.52 8.21
CA ARG A 75 13.84 7.48 9.25
C ARG A 75 14.54 8.70 8.68
N GLY A 76 13.97 9.86 8.94
CA GLY A 76 14.51 11.14 8.46
C GLY A 76 14.23 11.45 6.97
N ALA A 77 13.60 10.55 6.19
CA ALA A 77 13.29 10.79 4.79
C ALA A 77 12.34 11.99 4.63
N GLY A 78 12.82 13.07 4.01
CA GLY A 78 12.10 14.33 3.83
C GLY A 78 11.96 15.20 5.10
N LEU A 79 12.48 14.76 6.25
CA LEU A 79 12.26 15.47 7.52
C LEU A 79 12.97 16.84 7.58
N LYS A 80 14.10 16.99 6.90
CA LYS A 80 14.85 18.24 6.84
C LYS A 80 14.04 19.34 6.15
N GLU A 81 13.45 19.02 5.03
CA GLU A 81 12.60 19.89 4.23
C GLU A 81 11.28 20.16 4.94
N TRP A 82 10.70 19.12 5.54
CA TRP A 82 9.47 19.22 6.33
C TRP A 82 9.56 20.23 7.49
N ARG A 83 10.68 20.24 8.20
CA ARG A 83 10.89 21.20 9.31
C ARG A 83 11.00 22.64 8.87
N LYS A 84 11.25 22.90 7.59
CA LYS A 84 11.43 24.26 7.01
C LYS A 84 10.21 24.71 6.22
N THR A 85 9.24 23.80 6.00
CA THR A 85 8.08 24.12 5.19
C THR A 85 7.14 25.12 5.89
N ASN A 86 6.53 25.95 5.10
CA ASN A 86 5.41 26.82 5.47
C ASN A 86 4.15 26.48 4.65
N GLY A 87 4.03 25.22 4.22
CA GLY A 87 2.88 24.76 3.43
C GLY A 87 1.56 24.92 4.16
N GLN A 88 0.57 25.42 3.43
CA GLN A 88 -0.77 25.77 3.96
C GLN A 88 -1.70 24.56 4.00
N VAL A 89 -1.48 23.60 3.11
CA VAL A 89 -2.30 22.40 2.96
C VAL A 89 -1.43 21.16 3.10
N THR A 90 -1.87 20.19 3.91
CA THR A 90 -1.18 18.92 4.07
C THR A 90 -2.02 17.77 3.52
N PHE A 91 -1.48 17.04 2.58
CA PHE A 91 -2.06 15.83 2.02
C PHE A 91 -1.50 14.60 2.73
N PHE A 92 -2.40 13.67 3.07
CA PHE A 92 -2.05 12.32 3.52
C PHE A 92 -2.26 11.36 2.36
N SER A 93 -1.24 10.65 1.94
CA SER A 93 -1.33 9.73 0.81
C SER A 93 -0.47 8.50 1.02
N TYR A 94 -0.96 7.38 0.52
CA TYR A 94 -0.12 6.18 0.40
C TYR A 94 0.86 6.34 -0.76
N LEU A 95 2.09 5.89 -0.56
CA LEU A 95 3.14 5.99 -1.59
C LEU A 95 2.81 5.17 -2.85
N PHE A 96 2.03 4.10 -2.74
CA PHE A 96 1.58 3.30 -3.90
C PHE A 96 0.56 4.03 -4.80
N ASN A 97 0.01 5.16 -4.36
CA ASN A 97 -0.91 5.98 -5.17
C ASN A 97 -0.18 6.89 -6.18
N LEU A 98 1.10 6.68 -6.41
CA LEU A 98 1.88 7.42 -7.39
C LEU A 98 1.62 6.91 -8.81
N VAL A 99 1.76 7.82 -9.78
CA VAL A 99 1.78 7.47 -11.20
C VAL A 99 3.16 6.89 -11.52
N PRO A 100 3.25 5.62 -12.01
CA PRO A 100 4.53 4.93 -12.18
C PRO A 100 5.49 5.66 -13.13
N ASP A 101 5.00 6.14 -14.27
CA ASP A 101 5.84 6.81 -15.27
C ASP A 101 6.43 8.11 -14.73
N ALA A 102 5.62 8.96 -14.11
CA ALA A 102 6.09 10.18 -13.45
C ALA A 102 7.11 9.87 -12.33
N THR A 103 6.85 8.83 -11.54
CA THR A 103 7.73 8.40 -10.46
C THR A 103 9.09 7.91 -10.99
N ASN A 104 9.12 7.21 -12.11
CA ASN A 104 10.37 6.76 -12.75
C ASN A 104 11.20 7.94 -13.26
N GLU A 105 10.55 8.99 -13.75
CA GLU A 105 11.18 10.25 -14.16
C GLU A 105 11.58 11.15 -12.96
N GLY A 106 11.27 10.75 -11.75
CA GLY A 106 11.56 11.52 -10.53
C GLY A 106 10.58 12.65 -10.25
N ARG A 107 9.46 12.70 -10.97
CA ARG A 107 8.35 13.64 -10.74
C ARG A 107 7.32 13.05 -9.80
N PHE A 108 6.76 13.90 -8.94
CA PHE A 108 5.65 13.52 -8.09
C PHE A 108 4.33 13.74 -8.81
N GLU A 109 3.52 12.69 -8.91
CA GLU A 109 2.16 12.74 -9.43
C GLU A 109 1.30 11.72 -8.69
N SER A 110 0.18 12.17 -8.11
CA SER A 110 -0.72 11.31 -7.33
C SER A 110 -1.94 10.90 -8.15
N ARG A 111 -2.16 9.60 -8.28
CA ARG A 111 -3.39 9.06 -8.92
C ARG A 111 -4.65 9.36 -8.11
N TYR A 112 -4.53 9.46 -6.79
CA TYR A 112 -5.66 9.67 -5.91
C TYR A 112 -6.16 11.13 -5.93
N TRP A 113 -5.21 12.07 -5.92
CA TRP A 113 -5.52 13.50 -5.82
C TRP A 113 -5.61 14.19 -7.19
N ALA A 114 -5.27 13.47 -8.28
CA ALA A 114 -5.31 13.96 -9.66
C ALA A 114 -4.74 15.40 -9.78
N ASN A 115 -5.49 16.32 -10.35
CA ASN A 115 -5.06 17.68 -10.62
C ASN A 115 -5.21 18.65 -9.43
N LEU A 116 -5.72 18.20 -8.27
CA LEU A 116 -5.96 19.08 -7.12
C LEU A 116 -4.69 19.76 -6.63
N PRO A 117 -3.54 19.07 -6.49
CA PRO A 117 -2.29 19.72 -6.08
C PRO A 117 -1.85 20.83 -7.02
N GLU A 118 -1.99 20.62 -8.35
CA GLU A 118 -1.66 21.62 -9.36
C GLU A 118 -2.56 22.85 -9.31
N VAL A 119 -3.86 22.65 -9.07
CA VAL A 119 -4.82 23.76 -8.90
C VAL A 119 -4.45 24.60 -7.70
N LEU A 120 -4.09 23.98 -6.57
CA LEU A 120 -3.65 24.69 -5.37
C LEU A 120 -2.37 25.47 -5.63
N GLN A 121 -1.39 24.87 -6.29
CA GLN A 121 -0.13 25.49 -6.64
C GLN A 121 -0.34 26.71 -7.57
N LYS A 122 -1.18 26.59 -8.60
CA LYS A 122 -1.53 27.71 -9.49
C LYS A 122 -2.18 28.88 -8.74
N ASN A 123 -2.82 28.61 -7.60
CA ASN A 123 -3.38 29.62 -6.70
C ASN A 123 -2.40 30.07 -5.61
N GLY A 124 -1.11 29.76 -5.73
CA GLY A 124 -0.06 30.18 -4.79
C GLY A 124 -0.06 29.42 -3.47
N CYS A 125 -0.82 28.31 -3.34
CA CYS A 125 -0.84 27.49 -2.15
C CYS A 125 0.32 26.49 -2.14
N LYS A 126 1.21 26.60 -1.17
CA LYS A 126 2.24 25.58 -0.92
C LYS A 126 1.64 24.36 -0.24
N THR A 127 2.05 23.19 -0.69
CA THR A 127 1.48 21.92 -0.21
C THR A 127 2.53 21.04 0.47
N ASN A 128 2.09 20.35 1.51
CA ASN A 128 2.89 19.35 2.22
C ASN A 128 2.30 17.96 1.95
N TRP A 129 3.17 16.96 1.82
CA TRP A 129 2.78 15.58 1.55
C TRP A 129 3.36 14.66 2.61
N LEU A 130 2.48 14.04 3.39
CA LEU A 130 2.84 13.01 4.34
C LEU A 130 2.50 11.65 3.73
N HIS A 131 3.54 10.87 3.44
CA HIS A 131 3.43 9.57 2.79
C HIS A 131 3.41 8.43 3.77
N ILE A 132 2.41 7.57 3.63
CA ILE A 132 2.33 6.29 4.34
C ILE A 132 2.97 5.23 3.45
N TYR A 133 4.03 4.59 3.93
CA TYR A 133 4.69 3.51 3.22
C TYR A 133 3.94 2.19 3.43
N LEU A 134 3.56 1.56 2.32
CA LEU A 134 3.18 0.16 2.25
C LEU A 134 3.98 -0.49 1.13
N LYS A 135 4.41 -1.72 1.35
CA LYS A 135 5.16 -2.50 0.36
C LYS A 135 4.32 -2.72 -0.90
N ASP A 136 4.83 -2.28 -2.04
CA ASP A 136 4.19 -2.40 -3.35
C ASP A 136 5.22 -2.73 -4.44
N PRO A 137 4.81 -3.04 -5.68
CA PRO A 137 5.74 -3.34 -6.77
C PRO A 137 6.74 -2.22 -7.12
N LEU A 138 6.36 -0.94 -6.92
CA LEU A 138 7.23 0.21 -7.17
C LEU A 138 8.21 0.46 -6.01
N HIS A 139 7.78 0.15 -4.77
CA HIS A 139 8.51 0.39 -3.54
C HIS A 139 8.58 -0.89 -2.72
N SER A 140 9.25 -1.90 -3.25
CA SER A 140 9.36 -3.22 -2.63
C SER A 140 10.15 -3.22 -1.31
N ILE A 141 11.01 -2.22 -1.11
CA ILE A 141 11.80 -2.00 0.11
C ILE A 141 11.74 -0.53 0.56
N ALA A 142 11.74 -0.31 1.86
CA ALA A 142 11.64 1.01 2.46
C ALA A 142 12.77 1.98 2.02
N GLY A 143 13.96 1.46 1.72
CA GLY A 143 15.07 2.26 1.21
C GLY A 143 14.76 2.94 -0.13
N LEU A 144 14.11 2.24 -1.06
CA LEU A 144 13.68 2.83 -2.34
C LEU A 144 12.61 3.91 -2.11
N ALA A 145 11.68 3.67 -1.19
CA ALA A 145 10.67 4.65 -0.82
C ALA A 145 11.30 5.93 -0.25
N ALA A 146 12.29 5.79 0.65
CA ALA A 146 13.04 6.91 1.21
C ALA A 146 13.79 7.71 0.14
N GLN A 147 14.45 7.03 -0.80
CA GLN A 147 15.14 7.68 -1.93
C GLN A 147 14.15 8.47 -2.80
N LYS A 148 12.97 7.91 -3.10
CA LYS A 148 11.95 8.60 -3.90
C LYS A 148 11.41 9.84 -3.20
N ILE A 149 11.11 9.79 -1.92
CA ILE A 149 10.65 10.94 -1.13
C ILE A 149 11.71 12.06 -1.16
N ASN A 150 12.98 11.72 -0.95
CA ASN A 150 14.07 12.70 -1.02
C ASN A 150 14.23 13.25 -2.45
N GLN A 151 14.08 12.41 -3.48
CA GLN A 151 14.12 12.84 -4.89
C GLN A 151 13.02 13.86 -5.19
N PHE A 152 11.77 13.63 -4.75
CA PHE A 152 10.68 14.60 -4.95
C PHE A 152 10.99 15.97 -4.34
N ASN A 153 11.62 16.00 -3.16
CA ASN A 153 12.05 17.25 -2.54
C ASN A 153 13.18 17.96 -3.31
N HIS A 154 14.04 17.21 -4.03
CA HIS A 154 15.13 17.78 -4.80
C HIS A 154 14.72 18.22 -6.20
N THR A 155 13.81 17.49 -6.85
CA THR A 155 13.38 17.78 -8.23
C THR A 155 12.19 18.74 -8.28
N GLY A 156 11.46 18.90 -7.18
CA GLY A 156 10.32 19.79 -7.09
C GLY A 156 10.70 21.27 -7.08
N SER A 157 9.72 22.11 -7.41
CA SER A 157 9.86 23.59 -7.41
C SER A 157 10.02 24.22 -6.02
N GLY A 158 10.12 23.41 -4.96
CA GLY A 158 10.10 23.87 -3.56
C GLY A 158 8.72 24.28 -3.03
N GLU A 159 7.69 24.17 -3.86
CA GLU A 159 6.30 24.47 -3.48
C GLU A 159 5.57 23.24 -2.90
N GLN A 160 6.16 22.06 -3.09
CA GLN A 160 5.70 20.80 -2.53
C GLN A 160 6.79 20.18 -1.67
N VAL A 161 6.46 19.84 -0.44
CA VAL A 161 7.39 19.19 0.48
C VAL A 161 6.86 17.80 0.86
N HIS A 162 7.71 16.80 0.74
CA HIS A 162 7.38 15.39 0.92
C HIS A 162 8.11 14.81 2.13
N VAL A 163 7.41 14.06 2.98
CA VAL A 163 7.95 13.37 4.14
C VAL A 163 7.30 11.99 4.29
N ALA A 164 8.06 11.01 4.75
CA ALA A 164 7.47 9.74 5.18
C ALA A 164 6.87 9.87 6.59
N LEU A 165 5.73 9.23 6.85
CA LEU A 165 5.19 9.13 8.22
C LEU A 165 6.21 8.47 9.16
N ASP A 166 6.89 7.44 8.68
CA ASP A 166 7.92 6.71 9.43
C ASP A 166 9.22 7.52 9.64
N SER A 167 9.35 8.72 9.05
CA SER A 167 10.51 9.62 9.29
C SER A 167 10.60 10.11 10.72
N PHE A 168 9.49 10.11 11.43
CA PHE A 168 9.39 10.53 12.84
C PHE A 168 9.69 9.42 13.83
N LEU A 169 10.04 8.21 13.37
CA LEU A 169 10.46 7.13 14.25
C LEU A 169 11.71 7.56 15.03
N SER A 170 11.53 7.75 16.34
CA SER A 170 12.60 7.99 17.31
C SER A 170 12.75 6.76 18.20
N VAL A 171 13.97 6.42 18.55
CA VAL A 171 14.30 5.42 19.59
C VAL A 171 14.40 6.14 20.90
#